data_8dd898ef6b39a6791cb987289032212d
#
_entry.id   8dd898ef6b39a6791cb987289032212d
#
_cell.length_a   1.000
_cell.length_b   1.000
_cell.length_c   1.000
_cell.angle_alpha   90.00
_cell.angle_beta   90.00
_cell.angle_gamma   90.00
#
_symmetry.space_group_name_H-M   'P 1'
#
loop_
_entity.id
_entity.type
_entity.pdbx_description
1 polymer ?
#
loop_
_entity_poly.entity_id
_entity_poly.type
_entity_poly.pdbx_seq_one_letter_code
_entity_poly.pdbx_strand_id
1 'polypeptide(L)'
;MPDKLVTRGLVLRATETKEADYILNVLTAEHGRLAVIARGARRRSSKLAAACQHLAFSELVLYRRGSWHYLDEASTIALFDGLRADLEKLS
;
A
#
# COMPACT_ATOMS: atom_id res chain seq x y z
N MET A 1 19.85 12.36 2.68
CA MET A 1 18.51 12.50 2.09
C MET A 1 17.87 11.12 1.98
N PRO A 2 16.63 10.95 2.41
CA PRO A 2 15.97 9.67 2.19
C PRO A 2 15.77 9.45 0.68
N ASP A 3 16.02 8.24 0.24
CA ASP A 3 15.80 7.87 -1.15
C ASP A 3 14.30 7.80 -1.42
N LYS A 4 13.81 8.68 -2.26
CA LYS A 4 12.43 8.65 -2.71
C LYS A 4 12.29 7.75 -3.93
N LEU A 5 11.20 6.99 -3.93
CA LEU A 5 10.85 6.09 -5.00
C LEU A 5 9.41 6.34 -5.39
N VAL A 6 9.18 6.67 -6.66
CA VAL A 6 7.82 6.82 -7.19
C VAL A 6 7.53 5.59 -8.05
N THR A 7 6.50 4.86 -7.70
CA THR A 7 6.13 3.64 -8.42
C THR A 7 4.62 3.41 -8.34
N ARG A 8 4.09 2.58 -9.21
CA ARG A 8 2.72 2.10 -9.12
C ARG A 8 2.71 0.73 -8.49
N GLY A 9 1.77 0.50 -7.60
CA GLY A 9 1.70 -0.75 -6.89
C GLY A 9 0.29 -1.18 -6.54
N LEU A 10 0.15 -2.50 -6.41
CA LEU A 10 -1.10 -3.15 -6.01
C LEU A 10 -0.91 -3.74 -4.62
N VAL A 11 -1.79 -3.41 -3.70
CA VAL A 11 -1.76 -3.95 -2.34
C VAL A 11 -2.26 -5.38 -2.35
N LEU A 12 -1.35 -6.31 -2.12
CA LEU A 12 -1.68 -7.74 -2.04
C LEU A 12 -2.17 -8.12 -0.64
N ARG A 13 -1.67 -7.43 0.38
CA ARG A 13 -2.04 -7.69 1.75
C ARG A 13 -1.78 -6.45 2.61
N ALA A 14 -2.67 -6.19 3.55
CA ALA A 14 -2.50 -5.14 4.55
C ALA A 14 -2.64 -5.76 5.93
N THR A 15 -1.61 -5.59 6.75
CA THR A 15 -1.59 -6.10 8.13
C THR A 15 -1.64 -4.93 9.10
N GLU A 16 -2.60 -4.96 10.01
CA GLU A 16 -2.75 -3.93 11.03
C GLU A 16 -1.69 -4.07 12.10
N THR A 17 -1.17 -2.95 12.57
CA THR A 17 -0.26 -2.89 13.70
C THR A 17 -0.95 -2.24 14.89
N LYS A 18 -0.33 -2.36 16.09
CA LYS A 18 -0.85 -1.76 17.32
C LYS A 18 -0.82 -0.23 17.31
N GLU A 19 0.00 0.36 16.46
CA GLU A 19 0.25 1.81 16.44
C GLU A 19 -0.56 2.56 15.41
N ALA A 20 -1.69 2.01 14.98
CA ALA A 20 -2.53 2.60 13.94
C ALA A 20 -1.86 2.68 12.56
N ASP A 21 -0.89 1.82 12.31
CA ASP A 21 -0.19 1.71 11.06
C ASP A 21 -0.64 0.45 10.29
N TYR A 22 -0.32 0.41 9.00
CA TYR A 22 -0.40 -0.83 8.21
C TYR A 22 0.99 -1.23 7.75
N ILE A 23 1.23 -2.53 7.70
CA ILE A 23 2.34 -3.09 6.94
C ILE A 23 1.73 -3.67 5.67
N LEU A 24 2.10 -3.12 4.53
CA LEU A 24 1.55 -3.48 3.23
C LEU A 24 2.52 -4.39 2.49
N ASN A 25 1.98 -5.44 1.90
CA ASN A 25 2.71 -6.22 0.90
C ASN A 25 2.24 -5.72 -0.46
N VAL A 26 3.10 -5.03 -1.17
CA VAL A 26 2.76 -4.32 -2.41
C VAL A 26 3.51 -4.93 -3.58
N LEU A 27 2.78 -5.25 -4.63
CA LEU A 27 3.38 -5.67 -5.89
C LEU A 27 3.55 -4.42 -6.77
N THR A 28 4.80 -4.06 -7.02
CA THR A 28 5.12 -2.86 -7.81
C THR A 28 5.46 -3.23 -9.25
N ALA A 29 5.27 -2.26 -10.15
CA ALA A 29 5.55 -2.46 -11.57
C ALA A 29 7.03 -2.65 -11.87
N GLU A 30 7.91 -1.98 -11.13
CA GLU A 30 9.34 -1.92 -11.45
C GLU A 30 10.24 -2.59 -10.43
N HIS A 31 9.74 -2.82 -9.22
CA HIS A 31 10.56 -3.27 -8.09
C HIS A 31 10.08 -4.58 -7.47
N GLY A 32 9.14 -5.26 -8.11
CA GLY A 32 8.59 -6.50 -7.57
C GLY A 32 7.81 -6.27 -6.28
N ARG A 33 7.87 -7.21 -5.37
CA ARG A 33 7.19 -7.10 -4.08
C ARG A 33 8.00 -6.28 -3.10
N LEU A 34 7.34 -5.32 -2.47
CA LEU A 34 7.92 -4.50 -1.43
C LEU A 34 7.07 -4.58 -0.17
N ALA A 35 7.74 -4.61 0.98
CA ALA A 35 7.09 -4.41 2.27
C ALA A 35 7.10 -2.91 2.56
N VAL A 36 5.93 -2.33 2.73
CA VAL A 36 5.76 -0.89 2.90
C VAL A 36 5.03 -0.61 4.21
N ILE A 37 5.58 0.29 5.01
CA ILE A 37 4.93 0.75 6.25
C ILE A 37 4.16 2.02 5.95
N ALA A 38 2.84 1.99 6.18
CA ALA A 38 1.98 3.15 6.06
C ALA A 38 1.65 3.67 7.46
N ARG A 39 2.44 4.65 7.92
CA ARG A 39 2.35 5.17 9.29
C ARG A 39 1.10 5.99 9.48
N GLY A 40 0.36 5.69 10.53
CA GLY A 40 -0.87 6.40 10.89
C GLY A 40 -2.02 6.20 9.91
N ALA A 41 -1.92 5.26 8.98
CA ALA A 41 -2.93 5.07 7.93
C ALA A 41 -4.27 4.60 8.46
N ARG A 42 -4.30 4.02 9.65
CA ARG A 42 -5.55 3.59 10.30
C ARG A 42 -6.26 4.71 11.06
N ARG A 43 -5.63 5.88 11.17
CA ARG A 43 -6.26 7.03 11.82
C ARG A 43 -7.36 7.60 10.95
N ARG A 44 -8.41 8.11 11.60
CA ARG A 44 -9.59 8.67 10.93
C ARG A 44 -9.27 9.74 9.89
N SER A 45 -8.29 10.57 10.17
CA SER A 45 -7.90 11.69 9.31
C SER A 45 -6.86 11.32 8.26
N SER A 46 -6.50 10.04 8.17
CA SER A 46 -5.42 9.65 7.25
C SER A 46 -5.86 9.75 5.80
N LYS A 47 -5.04 10.41 5.00
CA LYS A 47 -5.20 10.47 3.55
C LYS A 47 -4.73 9.19 2.86
N LEU A 48 -4.07 8.31 3.59
CA LEU A 48 -3.49 7.08 3.04
C LEU A 48 -4.43 5.87 3.16
N ALA A 49 -5.53 6.00 3.88
CA ALA A 49 -6.40 4.87 4.18
C ALA A 49 -6.94 4.16 2.93
N ALA A 50 -7.35 4.92 1.93
CA ALA A 50 -7.87 4.34 0.69
C ALA A 50 -6.82 3.50 -0.04
N ALA A 51 -5.57 3.98 -0.05
CA ALA A 51 -4.47 3.28 -0.72
C ALA A 51 -4.03 2.01 0.01
N CYS A 52 -4.40 1.86 1.28
CA CYS A 52 -4.07 0.69 2.08
C CYS A 52 -5.08 -0.45 1.97
N GLN A 53 -6.15 -0.26 1.22
CA GLN A 53 -7.15 -1.31 1.03
C GLN A 53 -6.59 -2.47 0.21
N HIS A 54 -7.06 -3.67 0.53
CA HIS A 54 -6.71 -4.86 -0.25
C HIS A 54 -7.10 -4.67 -1.72
N LEU A 55 -6.16 -4.93 -2.62
CA LEU A 55 -6.31 -4.76 -4.06
C LEU A 55 -6.49 -3.29 -4.49
N ALA A 56 -6.08 -2.33 -3.67
CA ALA A 56 -5.96 -0.95 -4.11
C ALA A 56 -4.74 -0.81 -5.02
N PHE A 57 -4.94 -0.23 -6.19
CA PHE A 57 -3.87 0.08 -7.12
C PHE A 57 -3.65 1.58 -7.12
N SER A 58 -2.43 1.99 -6.81
CA SER A 58 -2.12 3.40 -6.57
C SER A 58 -0.75 3.77 -7.11
N GLU A 59 -0.60 5.06 -7.42
CA GLU A 59 0.73 5.64 -7.55
C GLU A 59 1.24 5.95 -6.15
N LEU A 60 2.40 5.44 -5.83
CA LEU A 60 2.96 5.50 -4.48
C LEU A 60 4.25 6.29 -4.49
N VAL A 61 4.39 7.20 -3.55
CA VAL A 61 5.66 7.84 -3.24
C VAL A 61 6.18 7.23 -1.96
N LEU A 62 7.28 6.51 -2.09
CA LEU A 62 7.90 5.79 -0.99
C LEU A 62 9.23 6.43 -0.64
N TYR A 63 9.66 6.26 0.59
CA TYR A 63 11.02 6.59 0.97
C TYR A 63 11.62 5.42 1.73
N ARG A 64 12.91 5.22 1.52
CA ARG A 64 13.63 4.11 2.13
C ARG A 64 14.34 4.56 3.40
N ARG A 65 14.21 3.76 4.45
CA ARG A 65 14.98 3.91 5.69
C ARG A 65 15.51 2.54 6.09
N GLY A 66 16.81 2.36 6.02
CA GLY A 66 17.40 1.05 6.27
C GLY A 66 16.90 0.04 5.24
N SER A 67 16.36 -1.07 5.73
CA SER A 67 15.79 -2.12 4.87
C SER A 67 14.29 -1.97 4.63
N TRP A 68 13.66 -0.92 5.15
CA TRP A 68 12.21 -0.71 5.06
C TRP A 68 11.86 0.40 4.10
N HIS A 69 10.70 0.28 3.47
CA HIS A 69 10.08 1.34 2.70
C HIS A 69 8.90 1.90 3.48
N TYR A 70 8.74 3.22 3.47
CA TYR A 70 7.64 3.92 4.11
C TYR A 70 6.81 4.62 3.07
N LEU A 71 5.49 4.61 3.25
CA LEU A 71 4.58 5.32 2.36
C LEU A 71 4.52 6.79 2.77
N ASP A 72 4.95 7.66 1.85
CA ASP A 72 4.90 9.11 2.04
C ASP A 72 3.59 9.69 1.49
N GLU A 73 3.30 9.37 0.23
CA GLU A 73 2.09 9.80 -0.45
C GLU A 73 1.54 8.69 -1.31
N ALA A 74 0.24 8.73 -1.54
CA ALA A 74 -0.41 7.78 -2.43
C ALA A 74 -1.57 8.45 -3.15
N SER A 75 -1.71 8.13 -4.43
CA SER A 75 -2.83 8.55 -5.26
C SER A 75 -3.52 7.30 -5.80
N THR A 76 -4.71 7.01 -5.30
CA THR A 76 -5.44 5.80 -5.69
C THR A 76 -5.91 5.91 -7.12
N ILE A 77 -5.53 4.94 -7.95
CA ILE A 77 -5.91 4.86 -9.35
C ILE A 77 -7.17 4.02 -9.50
N ALA A 78 -7.22 2.87 -8.82
CA ALA A 78 -8.35 1.96 -8.90
C ALA A 78 -8.46 1.12 -7.64
N LEU A 79 -9.68 0.74 -7.30
CA LEU A 79 -9.97 -0.24 -6.26
C LEU A 79 -10.62 -1.44 -6.95
N PHE A 80 -9.99 -2.60 -6.84
CA PHE A 80 -10.47 -3.80 -7.53
C PHE A 80 -11.43 -4.63 -6.68
N ASP A 81 -12.45 -3.99 -6.11
CA ASP A 81 -13.46 -4.68 -5.29
C ASP A 81 -14.21 -5.75 -6.08
N GLY A 82 -14.57 -5.45 -7.33
CA GLY A 82 -15.21 -6.43 -8.21
C GLY A 82 -14.33 -7.64 -8.51
N LEU A 83 -13.05 -7.39 -8.78
CA LEU A 83 -12.08 -8.46 -8.99
C LEU A 83 -11.94 -9.33 -7.73
N ARG A 84 -11.92 -8.72 -6.57
CA ARG A 84 -11.86 -9.44 -5.31
C ARG A 84 -13.05 -10.38 -5.13
N ALA A 85 -14.25 -9.90 -5.43
CA ALA A 85 -15.46 -10.74 -5.35
C ALA A 85 -15.40 -11.91 -6.30
N ASP A 86 -14.92 -11.69 -7.53
CA ASP A 86 -14.79 -12.75 -8.53
C ASP A 86 -13.75 -13.79 -8.10
N LEU A 87 -12.63 -13.35 -7.52
CA LEU A 87 -11.62 -14.28 -7.03
C LEU A 87 -12.14 -15.12 -5.87
N GLU A 88 -12.94 -14.54 -4.99
CA GLU A 88 -13.56 -15.26 -3.88
C GLU A 88 -14.55 -16.33 -4.39
N LYS A 89 -15.28 -16.04 -5.47
CA LYS A 89 -16.20 -17.00 -6.09
C LYS A 89 -15.47 -18.16 -6.75
N LEU A 90 -14.27 -17.94 -7.25
CA LEU A 90 -13.47 -18.95 -7.91
C LEU A 90 -12.78 -19.89 -6.94
N SER A 91 -12.63 -19.48 -5.73
CA SER A 91 -12.02 -20.31 -4.70
C SER A 91 -13.09 -21.09 -3.93
#